data_cc8518667665d935890b77fe611c2349
#
_entry.id   cc8518667665d935890b77fe611c2349
#
_cell.length_a   1.000
_cell.length_b   1.000
_cell.length_c   1.000
_cell.angle_alpha   90.00
_cell.angle_beta   90.00
_cell.angle_gamma   90.00
#
_symmetry.space_group_name_H-M   'P 1'
#
loop_
_entity.id
_entity.type
_entity.pdbx_description
1 polymer ?
#
loop_
_entity_poly.entity_id
_entity_poly.type
_entity_poly.pdbx_seq_one_letter_code
_entity_poly.pdbx_strand_id
1 'polypeptide(L)'
;MQQDKVKIKLSGVSETLLFCLWGRAQLSKKYSSLFYDAKAVELAEKIDYDFSTSEVPFEGIWLNMSRQGNLPPFGLPALRAKKFDDKVKAYINEHPDASVVNIAAGLDTTFYRVDNGSIHWYDLDLPAVIEIRRQLLPEPDRTTYIAESLFDPIWCKDIKRTEDGVFMIAGGVLPFFEESQVKQFFSMLADNFPGGEIIFDAPSKLNDDFRAWGDQFPPEQRDAMRVAMVEAFKDWWEKAPQNQKDKLNNMLASLKTPTKPKGKEWADLEAWWNQLSAKEIGEIWRGFRASSDRYFGRWTLEDANEITKWDSRIAVIDQSPLFKDIPRDPSLSEEIRQFMDYSDKSGRLNIFQLRI
;
A
#
# COMPACT_ATOMS: atom_id res chain seq x y z
N MET A 1 -13.50 -31.52 1.43
CA MET A 1 -12.42 -31.67 0.44
C MET A 1 -11.50 -30.47 0.64
N GLN A 2 -10.23 -30.72 0.98
CA GLN A 2 -9.22 -29.67 1.08
C GLN A 2 -8.98 -29.21 -0.37
N GLN A 3 -9.34 -27.98 -0.71
CA GLN A 3 -9.00 -27.40 -2.02
C GLN A 3 -7.49 -27.26 -2.06
N ASP A 4 -6.87 -27.73 -3.14
CA ASP A 4 -5.44 -27.52 -3.37
C ASP A 4 -5.15 -26.01 -3.40
N LYS A 5 -4.24 -25.59 -2.52
CA LYS A 5 -3.84 -24.17 -2.44
C LYS A 5 -3.01 -23.78 -3.66
N VAL A 6 -3.21 -22.57 -4.14
CA VAL A 6 -2.50 -22.01 -5.29
C VAL A 6 -1.15 -21.44 -4.83
N LYS A 7 -0.05 -21.96 -5.39
CA LYS A 7 1.29 -21.43 -5.16
C LYS A 7 1.53 -20.23 -6.05
N ILE A 8 1.83 -19.11 -5.44
CA ILE A 8 2.14 -17.85 -6.13
C ILE A 8 3.64 -17.62 -6.08
N LYS A 9 4.22 -17.30 -7.24
CA LYS A 9 5.62 -16.86 -7.37
C LYS A 9 5.61 -15.44 -7.93
N LEU A 10 5.82 -14.49 -7.06
CA LEU A 10 6.03 -13.07 -7.38
C LEU A 10 7.37 -12.62 -6.82
N SER A 11 7.91 -11.55 -7.37
CA SER A 11 9.15 -10.92 -6.90
C SER A 11 9.05 -9.40 -7.04
N GLY A 12 9.90 -8.68 -6.34
CA GLY A 12 9.96 -7.23 -6.41
C GLY A 12 8.66 -6.56 -5.89
N VAL A 13 8.28 -5.45 -6.48
CA VAL A 13 7.07 -4.67 -6.11
C VAL A 13 5.80 -5.51 -6.20
N SER A 14 5.71 -6.43 -7.18
CA SER A 14 4.52 -7.25 -7.37
C SER A 14 4.22 -8.20 -6.19
N GLU A 15 5.21 -8.56 -5.36
CA GLU A 15 4.94 -9.36 -4.16
C GLU A 15 4.16 -8.60 -3.10
N THR A 16 4.25 -7.26 -3.08
CA THR A 16 3.54 -6.41 -2.10
C THR A 16 2.02 -6.53 -2.20
N LEU A 17 1.49 -6.96 -3.36
CA LEU A 17 0.05 -7.19 -3.53
C LEU A 17 -0.51 -8.26 -2.57
N LEU A 18 0.33 -9.25 -2.20
CA LEU A 18 -0.06 -10.29 -1.24
C LEU A 18 -0.26 -9.73 0.16
N PHE A 19 0.55 -8.75 0.57
CA PHE A 19 0.39 -8.06 1.84
C PHE A 19 -0.89 -7.23 1.88
N CYS A 20 -1.20 -6.52 0.78
CA CYS A 20 -2.43 -5.75 0.68
C CYS A 20 -3.67 -6.66 0.77
N LEU A 21 -3.64 -7.80 0.10
CA LEU A 21 -4.69 -8.82 0.18
C LEU A 21 -4.84 -9.35 1.60
N TRP A 22 -3.73 -9.80 2.19
CA TRP A 22 -3.72 -10.35 3.55
C TRP A 22 -4.20 -9.32 4.57
N GLY A 23 -3.75 -8.06 4.45
CA GLY A 23 -4.17 -6.96 5.30
C GLY A 23 -5.68 -6.75 5.27
N ARG A 24 -6.32 -6.74 4.08
CA ARG A 24 -7.77 -6.65 3.95
C ARG A 24 -8.48 -7.86 4.56
N ALA A 25 -7.95 -9.06 4.35
CA ALA A 25 -8.51 -10.28 4.95
C ALA A 25 -8.45 -10.26 6.48
N GLN A 26 -7.32 -9.85 7.08
CA GLN A 26 -7.19 -9.74 8.54
C GLN A 26 -8.08 -8.65 9.11
N LEU A 27 -8.15 -7.48 8.48
CA LEU A 27 -9.05 -6.40 8.89
C LEU A 27 -10.50 -6.87 8.90
N SER A 28 -10.92 -7.58 7.83
CA SER A 28 -12.26 -8.11 7.70
C SER A 28 -12.61 -9.14 8.79
N LYS A 29 -11.64 -9.99 9.16
CA LYS A 29 -11.82 -10.99 10.23
C LYS A 29 -11.89 -10.36 11.61
N LYS A 30 -11.12 -9.32 11.87
CA LYS A 30 -10.98 -8.71 13.19
C LYS A 30 -11.94 -7.54 13.43
N TYR A 31 -12.22 -6.75 12.39
CA TYR A 31 -12.98 -5.50 12.47
C TYR A 31 -14.04 -5.42 11.36
N SER A 32 -14.87 -6.47 11.27
CA SER A 32 -15.88 -6.62 10.20
C SER A 32 -16.94 -5.50 10.19
N SER A 33 -17.20 -4.86 11.33
CA SER A 33 -18.08 -3.68 11.43
C SER A 33 -17.51 -2.44 10.75
N LEU A 34 -16.19 -2.34 10.68
CA LEU A 34 -15.50 -1.20 10.09
C LEU A 34 -15.28 -1.37 8.58
N PHE A 35 -14.83 -2.57 8.20
CA PHE A 35 -14.59 -2.94 6.80
C PHE A 35 -14.71 -4.44 6.62
N TYR A 36 -15.42 -4.88 5.58
CA TYR A 36 -15.56 -6.30 5.29
C TYR A 36 -15.37 -6.58 3.80
N ASP A 37 -14.37 -7.40 3.48
CA ASP A 37 -14.00 -7.87 2.15
C ASP A 37 -14.02 -9.40 2.12
N ALA A 38 -15.21 -9.96 1.85
CA ALA A 38 -15.41 -11.41 1.79
C ALA A 38 -14.50 -12.07 0.76
N LYS A 39 -14.28 -11.40 -0.39
CA LYS A 39 -13.44 -11.94 -1.46
C LYS A 39 -11.97 -11.97 -1.07
N ALA A 40 -11.47 -10.96 -0.36
CA ALA A 40 -10.10 -10.98 0.16
C ALA A 40 -9.89 -12.09 1.20
N VAL A 41 -10.88 -12.37 2.06
CA VAL A 41 -10.84 -13.48 3.01
C VAL A 41 -10.76 -14.82 2.27
N GLU A 42 -11.62 -15.03 1.27
CA GLU A 42 -11.62 -16.22 0.43
C GLU A 42 -10.26 -16.45 -0.27
N LEU A 43 -9.72 -15.40 -0.88
CA LEU A 43 -8.45 -15.48 -1.62
C LEU A 43 -7.26 -15.77 -0.69
N ALA A 44 -7.20 -15.12 0.47
CA ALA A 44 -6.13 -15.34 1.43
C ALA A 44 -6.10 -16.80 1.95
N GLU A 45 -7.23 -17.50 1.95
CA GLU A 45 -7.32 -18.91 2.32
C GLU A 45 -6.91 -19.85 1.17
N LYS A 46 -7.12 -19.43 -0.07
CA LYS A 46 -6.75 -20.21 -1.27
C LYS A 46 -5.27 -20.15 -1.62
N ILE A 47 -4.56 -19.14 -1.17
CA ILE A 47 -3.16 -18.93 -1.51
C ILE A 47 -2.25 -19.73 -0.56
N ASP A 48 -1.30 -20.47 -1.15
CA ASP A 48 -0.20 -21.12 -0.43
C ASP A 48 0.99 -20.17 -0.37
N TYR A 49 0.95 -19.24 0.57
CA TYR A 49 2.03 -18.26 0.81
C TYR A 49 2.24 -18.10 2.31
N ASP A 50 3.48 -18.23 2.73
CA ASP A 50 3.87 -17.97 4.12
C ASP A 50 4.22 -16.50 4.30
N PHE A 51 3.26 -15.73 4.75
CA PHE A 51 3.43 -14.31 5.05
C PHE A 51 4.47 -14.01 6.14
N SER A 52 4.98 -15.03 6.83
CA SER A 52 6.05 -14.86 7.83
C SER A 52 7.46 -14.81 7.21
N THR A 53 7.60 -15.19 5.94
CA THR A 53 8.88 -15.36 5.25
C THR A 53 9.13 -14.34 4.14
N SER A 54 8.62 -13.12 4.28
CA SER A 54 8.90 -12.07 3.29
C SER A 54 10.40 -11.96 2.99
N GLU A 55 10.76 -11.92 1.70
CA GLU A 55 12.15 -11.71 1.26
C GLU A 55 12.70 -10.33 1.67
N VAL A 56 11.83 -9.41 2.10
CA VAL A 56 12.22 -8.11 2.63
C VAL A 56 12.27 -8.21 4.15
N PRO A 57 13.45 -8.11 4.76
CA PRO A 57 13.66 -8.28 6.20
C PRO A 57 12.69 -7.48 7.06
N PHE A 58 12.44 -6.22 6.68
CA PHE A 58 11.56 -5.33 7.44
C PHE A 58 10.07 -5.62 7.29
N GLU A 59 9.61 -6.14 6.14
CA GLU A 59 8.22 -6.53 5.98
C GLU A 59 7.87 -7.71 6.89
N GLY A 60 8.77 -8.69 7.00
CA GLY A 60 8.63 -9.80 7.94
C GLY A 60 8.58 -9.35 9.40
N ILE A 61 9.42 -8.39 9.78
CA ILE A 61 9.42 -7.79 11.12
C ILE A 61 8.10 -7.07 11.40
N TRP A 62 7.63 -6.22 10.48
CA TRP A 62 6.36 -5.52 10.62
C TRP A 62 5.17 -6.48 10.72
N LEU A 63 5.16 -7.55 9.94
CA LEU A 63 4.15 -8.59 10.01
C LEU A 63 4.15 -9.30 11.35
N ASN A 64 5.32 -9.64 11.87
CA ASN A 64 5.44 -10.32 13.15
C ASN A 64 4.99 -9.43 14.30
N MET A 65 5.37 -8.15 14.30
CA MET A 65 4.91 -7.15 15.26
C MET A 65 3.39 -6.95 15.20
N SER A 66 2.80 -6.91 14.02
CA SER A 66 1.36 -6.82 13.83
C SER A 66 0.62 -8.04 14.36
N ARG A 67 1.18 -9.25 14.20
CA ARG A 67 0.63 -10.50 14.73
C ARG A 67 0.66 -10.54 16.25
N GLN A 68 1.69 -9.98 16.86
CA GLN A 68 1.83 -9.90 18.32
C GLN A 68 0.95 -8.81 18.96
N GLY A 69 0.25 -8.02 18.16
CA GLY A 69 -0.58 -6.92 18.63
C GLY A 69 0.18 -5.65 19.04
N ASN A 70 1.50 -5.63 18.82
CA ASN A 70 2.41 -4.55 19.22
C ASN A 70 2.45 -3.37 18.23
N LEU A 71 1.82 -3.52 17.07
CA LEU A 71 1.65 -2.45 16.08
C LEU A 71 0.21 -2.42 15.57
N PRO A 72 -0.23 -1.27 15.06
CA PRO A 72 -1.45 -1.21 14.28
C PRO A 72 -1.43 -2.33 13.24
N PRO A 73 -2.47 -3.15 13.12
CA PRO A 73 -2.48 -4.24 12.17
C PRO A 73 -2.15 -3.69 10.79
N PHE A 74 -1.37 -4.44 10.01
CA PHE A 74 -0.99 -4.12 8.62
C PHE A 74 -2.22 -3.80 7.75
N GLY A 75 -3.41 -4.11 8.26
CA GLY A 75 -4.70 -3.78 7.69
C GLY A 75 -5.11 -2.31 7.75
N LEU A 76 -4.44 -1.43 8.50
CA LEU A 76 -4.82 -0.02 8.51
C LEU A 76 -4.66 0.65 7.12
N PRO A 77 -3.60 0.38 6.33
CA PRO A 77 -3.58 0.78 4.92
C PRO A 77 -4.70 0.14 4.09
N ALA A 78 -5.24 -1.02 4.51
CA ALA A 78 -6.41 -1.62 3.86
C ALA A 78 -7.71 -0.82 4.07
N LEU A 79 -7.80 0.04 5.09
CA LEU A 79 -8.88 1.01 5.24
C LEU A 79 -8.90 2.06 4.11
N ARG A 80 -7.80 2.23 3.38
CA ARG A 80 -7.78 2.93 2.09
C ARG A 80 -8.83 2.35 1.13
N ALA A 81 -8.96 1.01 1.08
CA ALA A 81 -9.95 0.35 0.24
C ALA A 81 -11.38 0.81 0.55
N LYS A 82 -11.72 0.97 1.84
CA LYS A 82 -13.03 1.53 2.23
C LYS A 82 -13.24 2.92 1.64
N LYS A 83 -12.24 3.80 1.77
CA LYS A 83 -12.37 5.17 1.26
C LYS A 83 -12.49 5.20 -0.27
N PHE A 84 -11.77 4.31 -0.96
CA PHE A 84 -11.90 4.15 -2.40
C PHE A 84 -13.27 3.60 -2.79
N ASP A 85 -13.77 2.58 -2.08
CA ASP A 85 -15.13 2.07 -2.29
C ASP A 85 -16.19 3.17 -2.18
N ASP A 86 -16.08 4.02 -1.15
CA ASP A 86 -17.03 5.11 -0.92
C ASP A 86 -17.02 6.13 -2.08
N LYS A 87 -15.83 6.44 -2.62
CA LYS A 87 -15.68 7.36 -3.76
C LYS A 87 -16.16 6.75 -5.07
N VAL A 88 -15.86 5.47 -5.32
CA VAL A 88 -16.40 4.75 -6.48
C VAL A 88 -17.92 4.72 -6.42
N LYS A 89 -18.50 4.35 -5.26
CA LYS A 89 -19.97 4.32 -5.09
C LYS A 89 -20.60 5.68 -5.31
N ALA A 90 -19.97 6.76 -4.83
CA ALA A 90 -20.47 8.11 -5.08
C ALA A 90 -20.48 8.43 -6.58
N TYR A 91 -19.39 8.11 -7.29
CA TYR A 91 -19.31 8.35 -8.74
C TYR A 91 -20.32 7.54 -9.54
N ILE A 92 -20.43 6.22 -9.29
CA ILE A 92 -21.35 5.36 -10.04
C ILE A 92 -22.83 5.59 -9.71
N ASN A 93 -23.15 6.26 -8.60
CA ASN A 93 -24.51 6.73 -8.34
C ASN A 93 -24.92 7.85 -9.30
N GLU A 94 -23.99 8.69 -9.74
CA GLU A 94 -24.20 9.76 -10.71
C GLU A 94 -24.01 9.26 -12.15
N HIS A 95 -23.16 8.24 -12.33
CA HIS A 95 -22.78 7.63 -13.61
C HIS A 95 -22.98 6.12 -13.58
N PRO A 96 -24.23 5.61 -13.56
CA PRO A 96 -24.52 4.20 -13.28
C PRO A 96 -23.94 3.20 -14.29
N ASP A 97 -23.69 3.63 -15.53
CA ASP A 97 -23.14 2.83 -16.61
C ASP A 97 -21.64 3.11 -16.88
N ALA A 98 -20.98 3.83 -15.96
CA ALA A 98 -19.58 4.26 -16.12
C ALA A 98 -18.60 3.10 -16.34
N SER A 99 -17.48 3.42 -16.98
CA SER A 99 -16.30 2.60 -17.04
C SER A 99 -15.40 2.90 -15.85
N VAL A 100 -15.11 1.89 -15.03
CA VAL A 100 -14.21 2.00 -13.89
C VAL A 100 -12.90 1.27 -14.18
N VAL A 101 -11.78 1.97 -14.11
CA VAL A 101 -10.44 1.41 -14.39
C VAL A 101 -9.62 1.32 -13.11
N ASN A 102 -9.32 0.12 -12.67
CA ASN A 102 -8.47 -0.15 -11.52
C ASN A 102 -7.03 -0.37 -11.99
N ILE A 103 -6.19 0.63 -11.78
CA ILE A 103 -4.82 0.71 -12.30
C ILE A 103 -3.86 0.09 -11.29
N ALA A 104 -3.00 -0.82 -11.75
CA ALA A 104 -2.17 -1.69 -10.94
C ALA A 104 -3.03 -2.50 -9.94
N ALA A 105 -4.03 -3.18 -10.50
CA ALA A 105 -5.11 -3.84 -9.76
C ALA A 105 -4.64 -4.92 -8.80
N GLY A 106 -3.49 -5.56 -9.05
CA GLY A 106 -2.97 -6.62 -8.21
C GLY A 106 -3.99 -7.71 -7.90
N LEU A 107 -4.19 -7.98 -6.63
CA LEU A 107 -5.28 -8.83 -6.10
C LEU A 107 -6.37 -8.00 -5.42
N ASP A 108 -6.64 -6.80 -5.94
CA ASP A 108 -7.75 -5.99 -5.45
C ASP A 108 -9.10 -6.65 -5.77
N THR A 109 -10.06 -6.40 -4.91
CA THR A 109 -11.39 -6.99 -4.88
C THR A 109 -12.49 -5.95 -4.80
N THR A 110 -12.18 -4.68 -5.11
CA THR A 110 -13.11 -3.55 -5.04
C THR A 110 -14.38 -3.79 -5.86
N PHE A 111 -14.25 -4.33 -7.08
CA PHE A 111 -15.41 -4.68 -7.92
C PHE A 111 -16.49 -5.42 -7.12
N TYR A 112 -16.11 -6.44 -6.34
CA TYR A 112 -17.08 -7.28 -5.60
C TYR A 112 -17.79 -6.54 -4.45
N ARG A 113 -17.33 -5.32 -4.08
CA ARG A 113 -17.91 -4.51 -3.02
C ARG A 113 -18.71 -3.32 -3.54
N VAL A 114 -18.48 -2.92 -4.80
CA VAL A 114 -19.05 -1.68 -5.34
C VAL A 114 -19.95 -1.89 -6.56
N ASP A 115 -19.91 -3.09 -7.18
CA ASP A 115 -20.67 -3.36 -8.40
C ASP A 115 -22.17 -3.05 -8.24
N ASN A 116 -22.68 -2.22 -9.13
CA ASN A 116 -24.10 -1.82 -9.18
C ASN A 116 -24.93 -2.62 -10.20
N GLY A 117 -24.32 -3.58 -10.90
CA GLY A 117 -24.96 -4.38 -11.92
C GLY A 117 -24.92 -3.79 -13.34
N SER A 118 -24.39 -2.58 -13.53
CA SER A 118 -24.35 -1.86 -14.82
C SER A 118 -22.96 -1.43 -15.25
N ILE A 119 -22.08 -1.07 -14.31
CA ILE A 119 -20.72 -0.59 -14.60
C ILE A 119 -19.91 -1.59 -15.41
N HIS A 120 -18.98 -1.08 -16.21
CA HIS A 120 -17.91 -1.85 -16.83
C HIS A 120 -16.63 -1.65 -16.05
N TRP A 121 -16.03 -2.76 -15.63
CA TRP A 121 -14.82 -2.76 -14.79
C TRP A 121 -13.60 -3.25 -15.56
N TYR A 122 -12.49 -2.55 -15.43
CA TYR A 122 -11.23 -2.89 -16.06
C TYR A 122 -10.14 -3.01 -14.98
N ASP A 123 -9.54 -4.17 -14.88
CA ASP A 123 -8.35 -4.37 -14.02
C ASP A 123 -7.09 -4.38 -14.89
N LEU A 124 -6.31 -3.31 -14.78
CA LEU A 124 -5.05 -3.12 -15.49
C LEU A 124 -3.87 -3.47 -14.58
N ASP A 125 -3.03 -4.38 -15.00
CA ASP A 125 -1.74 -4.66 -14.33
C ASP A 125 -0.77 -5.34 -15.30
N LEU A 126 0.48 -5.50 -14.86
CA LEU A 126 1.51 -6.20 -15.63
C LEU A 126 1.07 -7.63 -15.99
N PRO A 127 1.50 -8.18 -17.15
CA PRO A 127 1.07 -9.50 -17.61
C PRO A 127 1.22 -10.61 -16.58
N ALA A 128 2.33 -10.63 -15.82
CA ALA A 128 2.57 -11.65 -14.79
C ALA A 128 1.58 -11.54 -13.62
N VAL A 129 1.10 -10.35 -13.29
CA VAL A 129 0.11 -10.13 -12.23
C VAL A 129 -1.29 -10.52 -12.71
N ILE A 130 -1.65 -10.14 -13.94
CA ILE A 130 -2.94 -10.51 -14.55
C ILE A 130 -3.06 -12.03 -14.70
N GLU A 131 -1.97 -12.72 -15.02
CA GLU A 131 -1.95 -14.19 -15.07
C GLU A 131 -2.34 -14.80 -13.71
N ILE A 132 -1.73 -14.31 -12.62
CA ILE A 132 -2.05 -14.76 -11.26
C ILE A 132 -3.48 -14.38 -10.90
N ARG A 133 -3.92 -13.19 -11.28
CA ARG A 133 -5.29 -12.74 -11.04
C ARG A 133 -6.29 -13.68 -11.70
N ARG A 134 -6.09 -14.10 -12.96
CA ARG A 134 -6.94 -15.06 -13.66
C ARG A 134 -7.01 -16.43 -12.99
N GLN A 135 -5.93 -16.89 -12.37
CA GLN A 135 -5.92 -18.17 -11.64
C GLN A 135 -6.74 -18.11 -10.35
N LEU A 136 -6.78 -16.97 -9.69
CA LEU A 136 -7.42 -16.79 -8.38
C LEU A 136 -8.84 -16.23 -8.47
N LEU A 137 -9.05 -15.32 -9.40
CA LEU A 137 -10.29 -14.58 -9.64
C LEU A 137 -10.69 -14.82 -11.09
N PRO A 138 -11.70 -15.64 -11.37
CA PRO A 138 -12.24 -15.73 -12.72
C PRO A 138 -12.75 -14.34 -13.13
N GLU A 139 -12.57 -13.99 -14.38
CA GLU A 139 -12.99 -12.73 -14.96
C GLU A 139 -14.53 -12.68 -15.00
N PRO A 140 -15.18 -11.88 -14.16
CA PRO A 140 -16.63 -11.82 -14.11
C PRO A 140 -17.22 -11.16 -15.35
N ASP A 141 -18.51 -11.38 -15.60
CA ASP A 141 -19.24 -10.60 -16.59
C ASP A 141 -19.10 -9.10 -16.30
N ARG A 142 -18.95 -8.28 -17.33
CA ARG A 142 -18.69 -6.83 -17.24
C ARG A 142 -17.32 -6.43 -16.65
N THR A 143 -16.41 -7.38 -16.44
CA THR A 143 -15.02 -7.06 -16.14
C THR A 143 -14.10 -7.45 -17.28
N THR A 144 -13.00 -6.71 -17.43
CA THR A 144 -11.96 -6.98 -18.43
C THR A 144 -10.59 -6.86 -17.76
N TYR A 145 -9.78 -7.91 -17.92
CA TYR A 145 -8.40 -7.90 -17.43
C TYR A 145 -7.43 -7.48 -18.54
N ILE A 146 -6.76 -6.34 -18.32
CA ILE A 146 -5.82 -5.76 -19.27
C ILE A 146 -4.39 -6.03 -18.78
N ALA A 147 -3.63 -6.76 -19.57
CA ALA A 147 -2.27 -7.22 -19.23
C ALA A 147 -1.21 -6.29 -19.85
N GLU A 148 -1.15 -5.04 -19.37
CA GLU A 148 -0.28 -3.99 -19.91
C GLU A 148 0.36 -3.15 -18.80
N SER A 149 1.42 -2.42 -19.14
CA SER A 149 1.98 -1.41 -18.25
C SER A 149 1.08 -0.18 -18.17
N LEU A 150 0.90 0.37 -16.97
CA LEU A 150 0.14 1.63 -16.79
C LEU A 150 0.73 2.81 -17.59
N PHE A 151 1.99 2.73 -18.02
CA PHE A 151 2.67 3.77 -18.83
C PHE A 151 2.52 3.56 -20.34
N ASP A 152 2.00 2.42 -20.79
CA ASP A 152 1.74 2.19 -22.22
C ASP A 152 0.35 2.68 -22.58
N PRO A 153 0.19 3.69 -23.46
CA PRO A 153 -1.12 4.24 -23.78
C PRO A 153 -2.04 3.28 -24.57
N ILE A 154 -1.54 2.10 -24.94
CA ILE A 154 -2.32 1.14 -25.73
C ILE A 154 -3.57 0.67 -24.98
N TRP A 155 -3.49 0.50 -23.66
CA TRP A 155 -4.62 0.06 -22.84
C TRP A 155 -5.79 1.05 -22.82
N CYS A 156 -5.52 2.33 -23.05
CA CYS A 156 -6.57 3.35 -23.09
C CYS A 156 -7.62 3.06 -24.18
N LYS A 157 -7.21 2.38 -25.27
CA LYS A 157 -8.09 2.01 -26.39
C LYS A 157 -9.02 0.85 -26.06
N ASP A 158 -8.72 0.08 -25.02
CA ASP A 158 -9.53 -1.04 -24.57
C ASP A 158 -10.70 -0.60 -23.71
N ILE A 159 -10.63 0.60 -23.12
CA ILE A 159 -11.70 1.17 -22.32
C ILE A 159 -12.83 1.62 -23.25
N LYS A 160 -14.00 1.01 -23.08
CA LYS A 160 -15.20 1.31 -23.87
C LYS A 160 -16.17 2.17 -23.06
N ARG A 161 -17.18 2.74 -23.74
CA ARG A 161 -18.26 3.51 -23.11
C ARG A 161 -17.74 4.69 -22.28
N THR A 162 -16.72 5.36 -22.78
CA THR A 162 -16.14 6.53 -22.11
C THR A 162 -17.10 7.72 -22.03
N GLU A 163 -18.11 7.73 -22.90
CA GLU A 163 -19.19 8.70 -22.91
C GLU A 163 -20.13 8.62 -21.70
N ASP A 164 -20.20 7.44 -21.05
CA ASP A 164 -21.00 7.21 -19.83
C ASP A 164 -20.24 7.63 -18.54
N GLY A 165 -19.01 8.11 -18.71
CA GLY A 165 -18.11 8.51 -17.63
C GLY A 165 -16.99 7.50 -17.39
N VAL A 166 -15.83 8.01 -16.97
CA VAL A 166 -14.66 7.21 -16.63
C VAL A 166 -14.19 7.54 -15.22
N PHE A 167 -14.11 6.52 -14.38
CA PHE A 167 -13.52 6.65 -13.05
C PHE A 167 -12.29 5.73 -12.91
N MET A 168 -11.18 6.28 -12.50
CA MET A 168 -9.91 5.55 -12.36
C MET A 168 -9.50 5.43 -10.90
N ILE A 169 -8.93 4.28 -10.54
CA ILE A 169 -8.37 4.01 -9.21
C ILE A 169 -6.89 3.69 -9.38
N ALA A 170 -6.01 4.40 -8.68
CA ALA A 170 -4.58 4.11 -8.65
C ALA A 170 -4.08 3.99 -7.20
N GLY A 171 -4.51 2.91 -6.53
CA GLY A 171 -4.30 2.70 -5.11
C GLY A 171 -2.96 2.04 -4.78
N GLY A 172 -2.07 2.76 -4.08
CA GLY A 172 -0.80 2.23 -3.60
C GLY A 172 0.21 1.95 -4.71
N VAL A 173 0.18 2.69 -5.80
CA VAL A 173 1.03 2.44 -6.97
C VAL A 173 1.90 3.64 -7.34
N LEU A 174 1.37 4.85 -7.43
CA LEU A 174 2.12 6.01 -7.93
C LEU A 174 3.38 6.34 -7.12
N PRO A 175 3.41 6.20 -5.80
CA PRO A 175 4.60 6.47 -4.99
C PRO A 175 5.81 5.56 -5.24
N PHE A 176 5.68 4.50 -6.02
CA PHE A 176 6.82 3.67 -6.44
C PHE A 176 7.61 4.26 -7.62
N PHE A 177 7.08 5.29 -8.28
CA PHE A 177 7.65 5.86 -9.50
C PHE A 177 8.31 7.22 -9.24
N GLU A 178 9.20 7.61 -10.16
CA GLU A 178 9.79 8.95 -10.15
C GLU A 178 8.76 9.99 -10.61
N GLU A 179 8.89 11.23 -10.16
CA GLU A 179 7.97 12.33 -10.50
C GLU A 179 7.78 12.51 -12.01
N SER A 180 8.84 12.33 -12.80
CA SER A 180 8.76 12.43 -14.26
C SER A 180 7.83 11.37 -14.88
N GLN A 181 7.82 10.16 -14.33
CA GLN A 181 6.93 9.09 -14.76
C GLN A 181 5.48 9.38 -14.37
N VAL A 182 5.28 9.90 -13.15
CA VAL A 182 3.95 10.30 -12.67
C VAL A 182 3.38 11.44 -13.53
N LYS A 183 4.21 12.42 -13.91
CA LYS A 183 3.80 13.49 -14.85
C LYS A 183 3.37 12.94 -16.20
N GLN A 184 4.16 12.02 -16.78
CA GLN A 184 3.82 11.37 -18.05
C GLN A 184 2.49 10.60 -17.94
N PHE A 185 2.28 9.90 -16.84
CA PHE A 185 1.05 9.18 -16.60
C PHE A 185 -0.17 10.11 -16.57
N PHE A 186 -0.13 11.21 -15.83
CA PHE A 186 -1.25 12.17 -15.79
C PHE A 186 -1.49 12.85 -17.13
N SER A 187 -0.44 13.20 -17.87
CA SER A 187 -0.58 13.75 -19.24
C SER A 187 -1.25 12.75 -20.18
N MET A 188 -0.86 11.48 -20.11
CA MET A 188 -1.48 10.40 -20.88
C MET A 188 -2.96 10.25 -20.55
N LEU A 189 -3.34 10.32 -19.27
CA LEU A 189 -4.74 10.26 -18.88
C LEU A 189 -5.53 11.45 -19.44
N ALA A 190 -4.98 12.66 -19.37
CA ALA A 190 -5.61 13.87 -19.88
C ALA A 190 -5.79 13.85 -21.42
N ASP A 191 -4.90 13.16 -22.13
CA ASP A 191 -5.01 12.97 -23.57
C ASP A 191 -6.09 11.95 -23.98
N ASN A 192 -6.34 10.95 -23.15
CA ASN A 192 -7.21 9.82 -23.52
C ASN A 192 -8.58 9.82 -22.83
N PHE A 193 -8.72 10.47 -21.67
CA PHE A 193 -9.94 10.45 -20.85
C PHE A 193 -10.35 11.87 -20.39
N PRO A 194 -10.55 12.82 -21.30
CA PRO A 194 -10.91 14.19 -20.91
C PRO A 194 -12.25 14.19 -20.17
N GLY A 195 -12.27 14.80 -18.97
CA GLY A 195 -13.43 14.84 -18.08
C GLY A 195 -13.58 13.63 -17.16
N GLY A 196 -12.75 12.59 -17.32
CA GLY A 196 -12.70 11.45 -16.40
C GLY A 196 -12.17 11.86 -15.02
N GLU A 197 -12.38 11.00 -14.03
CA GLU A 197 -11.90 11.23 -12.68
C GLU A 197 -10.94 10.13 -12.23
N ILE A 198 -9.97 10.49 -11.42
CA ILE A 198 -9.03 9.55 -10.81
C ILE A 198 -8.94 9.76 -9.30
N ILE A 199 -8.94 8.63 -8.55
CA ILE A 199 -8.60 8.60 -7.14
C ILE A 199 -7.30 7.84 -6.93
N PHE A 200 -6.41 8.38 -6.11
CA PHE A 200 -5.15 7.74 -5.74
C PHE A 200 -4.70 8.17 -4.35
N ASP A 201 -3.71 7.50 -3.81
CA ASP A 201 -3.04 7.87 -2.57
C ASP A 201 -1.57 8.21 -2.80
N ALA A 202 -1.08 9.13 -2.00
CA ALA A 202 0.34 9.41 -1.92
C ALA A 202 0.76 9.78 -0.49
N PRO A 203 1.98 9.40 -0.07
CA PRO A 203 2.57 9.86 1.16
C PRO A 203 3.04 11.31 1.01
N SER A 204 3.06 12.03 2.11
CA SER A 204 3.82 13.28 2.23
C SER A 204 5.28 13.00 2.56
N LYS A 205 6.15 14.01 2.46
CA LYS A 205 7.56 13.93 2.89
C LYS A 205 7.71 13.56 4.36
N LEU A 206 6.70 13.87 5.19
CA LEU A 206 6.65 13.51 6.61
C LEU A 206 6.49 12.00 6.85
N ASN A 207 6.10 11.23 5.83
CA ASN A 207 5.94 9.77 5.99
C ASN A 207 7.25 9.07 6.38
N ASP A 208 8.39 9.65 6.04
CA ASP A 208 9.71 9.12 6.41
C ASP A 208 10.26 9.70 7.72
N ASP A 209 9.54 10.62 8.37
CA ASP A 209 9.96 11.16 9.66
C ASP A 209 9.53 10.26 10.82
N PHE A 210 10.36 9.25 11.08
CA PHE A 210 10.18 8.31 12.19
C PHE A 210 10.25 8.97 13.56
N ARG A 211 10.99 10.10 13.68
CA ARG A 211 11.08 10.85 14.92
C ARG A 211 9.75 11.53 15.23
N ALA A 212 9.17 12.22 14.27
CA ALA A 212 7.87 12.86 14.44
C ALA A 212 6.77 11.83 14.78
N TRP A 213 6.88 10.59 14.26
CA TRP A 213 5.98 9.51 14.62
C TRP A 213 6.24 9.00 16.05
N GLY A 214 7.50 8.81 16.43
CA GLY A 214 7.88 8.33 17.77
C GLY A 214 7.56 9.35 18.87
N ASP A 215 7.76 10.65 18.60
CA ASP A 215 7.59 11.72 19.59
C ASP A 215 6.14 11.93 20.04
N GLN A 216 5.16 11.41 19.32
CA GLN A 216 3.74 11.47 19.72
C GLN A 216 3.36 10.48 20.83
N PHE A 217 4.16 9.42 21.02
CA PHE A 217 3.89 8.42 22.06
C PHE A 217 4.52 8.81 23.39
N PRO A 218 3.88 8.52 24.53
CA PRO A 218 4.52 8.63 25.83
C PRO A 218 5.84 7.84 25.88
N PRO A 219 6.83 8.28 26.66
CA PRO A 219 8.13 7.60 26.74
C PRO A 219 8.04 6.10 27.00
N GLU A 220 7.13 5.68 27.87
CA GLU A 220 6.88 4.26 28.20
C GLU A 220 6.41 3.45 27.01
N GLN A 221 5.52 4.02 26.17
CA GLN A 221 5.07 3.36 24.95
C GLN A 221 6.17 3.31 23.89
N ARG A 222 7.00 4.34 23.78
CA ARG A 222 8.18 4.34 22.89
C ARG A 222 9.17 3.25 23.25
N ASP A 223 9.43 3.08 24.54
CA ASP A 223 10.33 2.04 25.03
C ASP A 223 9.75 0.64 24.79
N ALA A 224 8.46 0.43 25.07
CA ALA A 224 7.77 -0.82 24.77
C ALA A 224 7.81 -1.17 23.28
N MET A 225 7.58 -0.19 22.39
CA MET A 225 7.68 -0.38 20.95
C MET A 225 9.10 -0.72 20.50
N ARG A 226 10.11 -0.06 21.09
CA ARG A 226 11.51 -0.35 20.80
C ARG A 226 11.89 -1.78 21.18
N VAL A 227 11.46 -2.24 22.35
CA VAL A 227 11.68 -3.61 22.81
C VAL A 227 11.00 -4.60 21.87
N ALA A 228 9.72 -4.38 21.53
CA ALA A 228 8.99 -5.23 20.60
C ALA A 228 9.62 -5.28 19.20
N MET A 229 10.18 -4.17 18.72
CA MET A 229 10.93 -4.14 17.44
C MET A 229 12.20 -4.99 17.51
N VAL A 230 12.96 -4.89 18.59
CA VAL A 230 14.19 -5.69 18.77
C VAL A 230 13.87 -7.17 18.83
N GLU A 231 12.84 -7.56 19.59
CA GLU A 231 12.40 -8.95 19.70
C GLU A 231 11.90 -9.52 18.34
N ALA A 232 11.08 -8.75 17.61
CA ALA A 232 10.61 -9.16 16.30
C ALA A 232 11.75 -9.29 15.27
N PHE A 233 12.74 -8.38 15.35
CA PHE A 233 13.91 -8.45 14.49
C PHE A 233 14.80 -9.66 14.84
N LYS A 234 14.97 -9.97 16.14
CA LYS A 234 15.68 -11.14 16.59
C LYS A 234 15.03 -12.44 16.11
N ASP A 235 13.70 -12.55 16.27
CA ASP A 235 12.94 -13.71 15.81
C ASP A 235 13.08 -13.92 14.29
N TRP A 236 13.01 -12.83 13.51
CA TRP A 236 13.29 -12.88 12.09
C TRP A 236 14.74 -13.30 11.80
N TRP A 237 15.73 -12.71 12.50
CA TRP A 237 17.14 -13.00 12.28
C TRP A 237 17.46 -14.48 12.53
N GLU A 238 16.88 -15.07 13.56
CA GLU A 238 17.06 -16.48 13.88
C GLU A 238 16.53 -17.41 12.78
N LYS A 239 15.42 -17.03 12.14
CA LYS A 239 14.73 -17.83 11.13
C LYS A 239 15.16 -17.52 9.69
N ALA A 240 15.72 -16.35 9.43
CA ALA A 240 16.06 -15.91 8.09
C ALA A 240 17.16 -16.74 7.46
N PRO A 241 17.05 -17.10 6.18
CA PRO A 241 18.12 -17.78 5.45
C PRO A 241 19.35 -16.89 5.29
N GLN A 242 20.52 -17.50 5.11
CA GLN A 242 21.80 -16.79 5.10
C GLN A 242 21.88 -15.67 4.05
N ASN A 243 21.34 -15.90 2.86
CA ASN A 243 21.29 -14.89 1.79
C ASN A 243 20.55 -13.61 2.18
N GLN A 244 19.50 -13.72 2.99
CA GLN A 244 18.77 -12.53 3.50
C GLN A 244 19.57 -11.81 4.59
N LYS A 245 20.25 -12.54 5.47
CA LYS A 245 21.17 -11.98 6.46
C LYS A 245 22.32 -11.24 5.78
N ASP A 246 22.89 -11.82 4.73
CA ASP A 246 23.96 -11.20 3.94
C ASP A 246 23.48 -9.93 3.23
N LYS A 247 22.29 -9.96 2.65
CA LYS A 247 21.66 -8.77 2.04
C LYS A 247 21.48 -7.64 3.04
N LEU A 248 20.99 -7.95 4.25
CA LEU A 248 20.87 -6.97 5.33
C LEU A 248 22.24 -6.42 5.75
N ASN A 249 23.22 -7.28 5.99
CA ASN A 249 24.56 -6.87 6.38
C ASN A 249 25.23 -5.96 5.33
N ASN A 250 25.08 -6.27 4.05
CA ASN A 250 25.61 -5.46 2.96
C ASN A 250 24.95 -4.07 2.94
N MET A 251 23.64 -4.03 3.18
CA MET A 251 22.88 -2.80 3.23
C MET A 251 23.28 -1.96 4.46
N LEU A 252 23.40 -2.55 5.65
CA LEU A 252 23.89 -1.87 6.85
C LEU A 252 25.31 -1.30 6.64
N ALA A 253 26.17 -2.03 5.91
CA ALA A 253 27.50 -1.57 5.59
C ALA A 253 27.51 -0.35 4.65
N SER A 254 26.50 -0.20 3.78
CA SER A 254 26.36 0.91 2.84
C SER A 254 25.78 2.19 3.47
N LEU A 255 25.17 2.09 4.65
CA LEU A 255 24.55 3.26 5.30
C LEU A 255 25.61 4.28 5.72
N LYS A 256 25.30 5.55 5.54
CA LYS A 256 26.13 6.68 5.97
C LYS A 256 25.80 7.05 7.42
N THR A 257 25.96 6.10 8.36
CA THR A 257 25.78 6.35 9.79
C THR A 257 27.11 6.62 10.49
N PRO A 258 27.14 7.46 11.53
CA PRO A 258 28.35 7.75 12.31
C PRO A 258 28.95 6.49 12.96
N THR A 259 28.08 5.57 13.37
CA THR A 259 28.47 4.31 14.00
C THR A 259 27.98 3.14 13.16
N LYS A 260 28.77 2.08 13.11
CA LYS A 260 28.43 0.82 12.42
C LYS A 260 28.53 -0.35 13.40
N PRO A 261 27.76 -1.43 13.16
CA PRO A 261 27.91 -2.63 13.99
C PRO A 261 29.36 -3.16 13.87
N LYS A 262 29.91 -3.63 14.98
CA LYS A 262 31.29 -4.14 15.03
C LYS A 262 31.44 -5.52 14.38
N GLY A 263 30.34 -6.25 14.23
CA GLY A 263 30.30 -7.57 13.62
C GLY A 263 28.99 -7.81 12.89
N LYS A 264 28.80 -9.03 12.40
CA LYS A 264 27.63 -9.45 11.63
C LYS A 264 26.69 -10.38 12.40
N GLU A 265 27.10 -10.74 13.61
CA GLU A 265 26.28 -11.59 14.48
C GLU A 265 25.19 -10.78 15.17
N TRP A 266 24.11 -11.47 15.57
CA TRP A 266 22.97 -10.79 16.21
C TRP A 266 23.38 -9.94 17.41
N ALA A 267 24.22 -10.46 18.29
CA ALA A 267 24.66 -9.74 19.48
C ALA A 267 25.36 -8.39 19.16
N ASP A 268 26.14 -8.34 18.07
CA ASP A 268 26.80 -7.12 17.61
C ASP A 268 25.81 -6.12 17.03
N LEU A 269 24.82 -6.61 16.28
CA LEU A 269 23.75 -5.80 15.70
C LEU A 269 22.84 -5.24 16.80
N GLU A 270 22.45 -6.06 17.77
CA GLU A 270 21.61 -5.65 18.91
C GLU A 270 22.33 -4.62 19.79
N ALA A 271 23.59 -4.84 20.12
CA ALA A 271 24.40 -3.90 20.90
C ALA A 271 24.56 -2.55 20.18
N TRP A 272 24.75 -2.57 18.87
CA TRP A 272 24.81 -1.37 18.06
C TRP A 272 23.46 -0.64 17.99
N TRP A 273 22.38 -1.35 17.69
CA TRP A 273 21.02 -0.81 17.62
C TRP A 273 20.59 -0.12 18.91
N ASN A 274 20.90 -0.72 20.06
CA ASN A 274 20.57 -0.17 21.37
C ASN A 274 21.34 1.13 21.73
N GLN A 275 22.42 1.44 21.00
CA GLN A 275 23.19 2.68 21.17
C GLN A 275 22.72 3.81 20.27
N LEU A 276 21.85 3.51 19.28
CA LEU A 276 21.39 4.50 18.31
C LEU A 276 20.38 5.48 18.92
N SER A 277 20.55 6.74 18.60
CA SER A 277 19.54 7.75 18.84
C SER A 277 18.34 7.57 17.91
N ALA A 278 17.18 8.10 18.27
CA ALA A 278 15.98 8.09 17.41
C ALA A 278 16.24 8.72 16.03
N LYS A 279 17.11 9.74 15.96
CA LYS A 279 17.53 10.36 14.69
C LYS A 279 18.30 9.39 13.81
N GLU A 280 19.27 8.67 14.37
CA GLU A 280 20.09 7.69 13.64
C GLU A 280 19.24 6.51 13.17
N ILE A 281 18.32 6.01 13.99
CA ILE A 281 17.34 4.99 13.59
C ILE A 281 16.51 5.47 12.40
N GLY A 282 16.04 6.70 12.43
CA GLY A 282 15.30 7.31 11.31
C GLY A 282 16.13 7.44 10.03
N GLU A 283 17.43 7.77 10.15
CA GLU A 283 18.34 7.86 8.99
C GLU A 283 18.64 6.48 8.38
N ILE A 284 18.84 5.49 9.24
CA ILE A 284 19.01 4.08 8.81
C ILE A 284 17.76 3.62 8.08
N TRP A 285 16.58 3.87 8.66
CA TRP A 285 15.30 3.49 8.07
C TRP A 285 15.07 4.12 6.70
N ARG A 286 15.37 5.44 6.55
CA ARG A 286 15.31 6.12 5.25
C ARG A 286 16.27 5.51 4.23
N GLY A 287 17.51 5.22 4.65
CA GLY A 287 18.49 4.58 3.79
C GLY A 287 18.06 3.19 3.32
N PHE A 288 17.44 2.43 4.21
CA PHE A 288 16.85 1.14 3.89
C PHE A 288 15.75 1.24 2.83
N ARG A 289 14.80 2.11 3.05
CA ARG A 289 13.67 2.30 2.12
C ARG A 289 14.16 2.78 0.77
N ALA A 290 15.05 3.76 0.74
CA ALA A 290 15.60 4.33 -0.49
C ALA A 290 16.42 3.32 -1.32
N SER A 291 17.03 2.31 -0.69
CA SER A 291 17.79 1.26 -1.38
C SER A 291 16.91 0.13 -1.94
N SER A 292 15.64 0.10 -1.58
CA SER A 292 14.70 -0.92 -2.02
C SER A 292 14.01 -0.50 -3.32
N ASP A 293 13.92 -1.41 -4.28
CA ASP A 293 13.04 -1.25 -5.46
C ASP A 293 11.55 -1.18 -5.09
N ARG A 294 11.21 -1.59 -3.86
CA ARG A 294 9.87 -1.52 -3.26
C ARG A 294 9.65 -0.24 -2.44
N TYR A 295 10.49 0.79 -2.60
CA TYR A 295 10.35 2.02 -1.83
C TYR A 295 9.09 2.78 -2.22
N PHE A 296 8.10 2.72 -1.34
CA PHE A 296 6.87 3.52 -1.42
C PHE A 296 7.14 4.93 -0.88
N GLY A 297 7.51 5.85 -1.73
CA GLY A 297 7.87 7.23 -1.37
C GLY A 297 8.92 7.85 -2.29
N ARG A 298 9.19 7.25 -3.47
CA ARG A 298 9.98 7.89 -4.53
C ARG A 298 9.33 9.18 -4.99
N TRP A 299 8.01 9.17 -5.05
CA TRP A 299 7.18 10.34 -5.24
C TRP A 299 6.28 10.57 -4.03
N THR A 300 6.21 11.83 -3.59
CA THR A 300 5.37 12.30 -2.49
C THR A 300 4.54 13.49 -2.94
N LEU A 301 3.36 13.67 -2.35
CA LEU A 301 2.48 14.77 -2.68
C LEU A 301 1.87 15.37 -1.41
N GLU A 302 2.03 16.66 -1.21
CA GLU A 302 1.41 17.40 -0.11
C GLU A 302 0.15 18.14 -0.55
N ASP A 303 0.18 18.72 -1.75
CA ASP A 303 -0.92 19.52 -2.30
C ASP A 303 -1.23 19.10 -3.74
N ALA A 304 -2.46 18.65 -3.98
CA ALA A 304 -2.93 18.26 -5.31
C ALA A 304 -2.82 19.36 -6.36
N ASN A 305 -2.78 20.63 -5.94
CA ASN A 305 -2.55 21.75 -6.87
C ASN A 305 -1.15 21.74 -7.51
N GLU A 306 -0.21 20.93 -7.02
CA GLU A 306 1.06 20.72 -7.72
C GLU A 306 0.84 20.02 -9.06
N ILE A 307 -0.11 19.06 -9.14
CA ILE A 307 -0.43 18.32 -10.37
C ILE A 307 -1.10 19.24 -11.41
N THR A 308 -1.96 20.15 -10.98
CA THR A 308 -2.62 21.08 -11.92
C THR A 308 -1.64 22.03 -12.62
N LYS A 309 -0.45 22.21 -12.06
CA LYS A 309 0.63 22.98 -12.70
C LYS A 309 1.32 22.18 -13.81
N TRP A 310 1.20 20.87 -13.82
CA TRP A 310 1.79 20.01 -14.86
C TRP A 310 0.92 19.99 -16.12
N ASP A 311 -0.41 20.02 -15.95
CA ASP A 311 -1.36 20.04 -17.03
C ASP A 311 -2.62 20.83 -16.61
N SER A 312 -2.92 21.89 -17.35
CA SER A 312 -4.03 22.80 -17.03
C SER A 312 -5.42 22.19 -17.24
N ARG A 313 -5.51 21.02 -17.84
CA ARG A 313 -6.77 20.26 -18.00
C ARG A 313 -7.17 19.55 -16.70
N ILE A 314 -6.22 19.37 -15.79
CA ILE A 314 -6.43 18.65 -14.53
C ILE A 314 -6.95 19.62 -13.46
N ALA A 315 -7.99 19.21 -12.75
CA ALA A 315 -8.56 19.98 -11.66
C ALA A 315 -8.69 19.14 -10.39
N VAL A 316 -8.47 19.76 -9.22
CA VAL A 316 -8.66 19.11 -7.92
C VAL A 316 -10.14 19.02 -7.58
N ILE A 317 -10.65 17.83 -7.28
CA ILE A 317 -11.98 17.60 -6.76
C ILE A 317 -11.94 17.49 -5.24
N ASP A 318 -11.06 16.64 -4.71
CA ASP A 318 -10.92 16.41 -3.26
C ASP A 318 -9.49 16.07 -2.89
N GLN A 319 -9.12 16.49 -1.70
CA GLN A 319 -7.90 16.08 -1.03
C GLN A 319 -8.20 15.91 0.45
N SER A 320 -7.88 14.76 0.99
CA SER A 320 -8.12 14.51 2.42
C SER A 320 -7.14 13.50 3.00
N PRO A 321 -6.82 13.61 4.30
CA PRO A 321 -6.10 12.56 5.00
C PRO A 321 -6.79 11.20 4.87
N LEU A 322 -5.97 10.13 4.91
CA LEU A 322 -6.44 8.76 4.66
C LEU A 322 -7.59 8.34 5.58
N PHE A 323 -7.50 8.66 6.88
CA PHE A 323 -8.46 8.16 7.87
C PHE A 323 -9.54 9.18 8.24
N LYS A 324 -9.59 10.36 7.61
CA LYS A 324 -10.47 11.47 8.00
C LYS A 324 -11.93 11.06 8.21
N ASP A 325 -12.49 10.28 7.31
CA ASP A 325 -13.91 9.89 7.34
C ASP A 325 -14.12 8.46 7.85
N ILE A 326 -13.06 7.82 8.38
CA ILE A 326 -13.13 6.47 8.92
C ILE A 326 -13.46 6.55 10.41
N PRO A 327 -14.55 5.90 10.88
CA PRO A 327 -14.94 5.94 12.28
C PRO A 327 -13.82 5.45 13.21
N ARG A 328 -13.66 6.15 14.34
CA ARG A 328 -12.80 5.72 15.45
C ARG A 328 -13.56 4.69 16.29
N ASP A 329 -13.89 3.54 15.67
CA ASP A 329 -14.71 2.50 16.27
C ASP A 329 -14.14 2.07 17.64
N PRO A 330 -14.98 1.97 18.70
CA PRO A 330 -14.53 1.55 20.03
C PRO A 330 -13.91 0.14 20.08
N SER A 331 -14.17 -0.72 19.09
CA SER A 331 -13.54 -2.04 18.97
C SER A 331 -12.07 -1.98 18.59
N LEU A 332 -11.64 -0.85 18.00
CA LEU A 332 -10.23 -0.59 17.73
C LEU A 332 -9.49 -0.33 19.03
N SER A 333 -8.25 -0.83 19.14
CA SER A 333 -7.42 -0.48 20.29
C SER A 333 -7.15 1.04 20.33
N GLU A 334 -6.80 1.53 21.52
CA GLU A 334 -6.52 2.96 21.69
C GLU A 334 -5.35 3.41 20.83
N GLU A 335 -4.31 2.57 20.71
CA GLU A 335 -3.12 2.83 19.90
C GLU A 335 -3.48 2.99 18.40
N ILE A 336 -4.40 2.18 17.91
CA ILE A 336 -4.87 2.27 16.53
C ILE A 336 -5.60 3.59 16.30
N ARG A 337 -6.50 3.98 17.21
CA ARG A 337 -7.22 5.25 17.11
C ARG A 337 -6.26 6.43 17.16
N GLN A 338 -5.31 6.42 18.10
CA GLN A 338 -4.25 7.44 18.19
C GLN A 338 -3.40 7.51 16.91
N PHE A 339 -3.03 6.36 16.33
CA PHE A 339 -2.29 6.34 15.06
C PHE A 339 -3.11 6.96 13.92
N MET A 340 -4.40 6.65 13.82
CA MET A 340 -5.27 7.24 12.80
C MET A 340 -5.37 8.76 12.97
N ASP A 341 -5.57 9.24 14.21
CA ASP A 341 -5.67 10.67 14.53
C ASP A 341 -4.37 11.41 14.21
N TYR A 342 -3.24 10.81 14.55
CA TYR A 342 -1.95 11.39 14.23
C TYR A 342 -1.68 11.42 12.72
N SER A 343 -1.97 10.33 12.02
CA SER A 343 -1.80 10.26 10.57
C SER A 343 -2.62 11.35 9.87
N ASP A 344 -3.86 11.55 10.30
CA ASP A 344 -4.74 12.58 9.75
C ASP A 344 -4.24 13.99 10.08
N LYS A 345 -3.86 14.23 11.33
CA LYS A 345 -3.34 15.53 11.78
C LYS A 345 -2.04 15.91 11.09
N SER A 346 -1.16 14.95 10.85
CA SER A 346 0.14 15.18 10.21
C SER A 346 0.10 15.19 8.68
N GLY A 347 -0.99 14.71 8.06
CA GLY A 347 -1.09 14.58 6.61
C GLY A 347 -0.06 13.63 5.99
N ARG A 348 0.35 12.58 6.73
CA ARG A 348 1.39 11.64 6.26
C ARG A 348 0.98 10.82 5.06
N LEU A 349 -0.30 10.45 5.00
CA LEU A 349 -0.92 9.70 3.91
C LEU A 349 -2.20 10.41 3.52
N ASN A 350 -2.29 10.78 2.25
CA ASN A 350 -3.44 11.50 1.73
C ASN A 350 -4.08 10.75 0.56
N ILE A 351 -5.36 10.95 0.42
CA ILE A 351 -6.16 10.54 -0.73
C ILE A 351 -6.46 11.78 -1.55
N PHE A 352 -6.29 11.66 -2.85
CA PHE A 352 -6.50 12.71 -3.82
C PHE A 352 -7.53 12.24 -4.85
N GLN A 353 -8.45 13.12 -5.23
CA GLN A 353 -9.38 12.93 -6.33
C GLN A 353 -9.24 14.09 -7.29
N LEU A 354 -8.96 13.78 -8.54
CA LEU A 354 -8.77 14.76 -9.61
C LEU A 354 -9.74 14.50 -10.73
N ARG A 355 -10.14 15.56 -11.43
CA ARG A 355 -10.74 15.51 -12.78
C ARG A 355 -9.65 15.71 -13.79
N ILE A 356 -9.67 14.88 -14.84
CA ILE A 356 -8.69 14.86 -15.91
C ILE A 356 -9.20 15.70 -17.09
#